data_c647425f031d7f8750b7ab8c5f92e8b4
#
_entry.id   c647425f031d7f8750b7ab8c5f92e8b4
#
_cell.length_a   1.000
_cell.length_b   1.000
_cell.length_c   1.000
_cell.angle_alpha   90.00
_cell.angle_beta   90.00
_cell.angle_gamma   90.00
#
_symmetry.space_group_name_H-M   'P 1'
#
loop_
_entity.id
_entity.type
_entity.pdbx_description
1 polymer ?
#
loop_
_entity_poly.entity_id
_entity_poly.type
_entity_poly.pdbx_seq_one_letter_code
_entity_poly.pdbx_strand_id
1 'polypeptide(L)'
;MRKFLRFIFVAALVCGAGVVGSANPVEAHAGLKSSEPAASSVLEQSPEEIVLKFAEQVEISFGSIRLFDANSKLVVLPTPNYGFTDDVVDAKTVRVGVPALEPGSYLVVWRVVSVDSHPVQGAFGFQIGARGKNLAALGVEVLSNSSASNFVKVVMGFARWLSFLGVMVLIGSVLLATRII
;
A
#
# COMPACT_ATOMS: atom_id res chain seq x y z
N MET A 1 39.55 -25.62 20.46
CA MET A 1 38.11 -25.45 20.75
C MET A 1 37.72 -23.99 21.00
N ARG A 2 38.30 -23.28 21.98
CA ARG A 2 37.96 -21.85 22.27
C ARG A 2 38.20 -20.86 21.11
N LYS A 3 39.20 -21.06 20.26
CA LYS A 3 39.46 -20.20 19.09
C LYS A 3 38.42 -20.41 17.95
N PHE A 4 37.98 -21.63 17.76
CA PHE A 4 36.96 -21.99 16.76
C PHE A 4 35.58 -21.44 17.15
N LEU A 5 35.23 -21.51 18.45
CA LEU A 5 33.99 -20.96 18.97
C LEU A 5 33.91 -19.42 18.82
N ARG A 6 35.06 -18.74 19.04
CA ARG A 6 35.19 -17.29 18.83
C ARG A 6 35.02 -16.91 17.36
N PHE A 7 35.55 -17.74 16.45
CA PHE A 7 35.42 -17.51 15.00
C PHE A 7 33.95 -17.63 14.52
N ILE A 8 33.24 -18.64 15.03
CA ILE A 8 31.80 -18.81 14.74
C ILE A 8 30.97 -17.64 15.28
N PHE A 9 31.29 -17.17 16.50
CA PHE A 9 30.60 -16.05 17.11
C PHE A 9 30.81 -14.74 16.34
N VAL A 10 32.03 -14.47 15.90
CA VAL A 10 32.36 -13.30 15.06
C VAL A 10 31.72 -13.41 13.67
N ALA A 11 31.74 -14.59 13.05
CA ALA A 11 31.06 -14.80 11.74
C ALA A 11 29.55 -14.61 11.85
N ALA A 12 28.90 -15.09 12.91
CA ALA A 12 27.48 -14.89 13.15
C ALA A 12 27.14 -13.40 13.41
N LEU A 13 28.04 -12.67 14.10
CA LEU A 13 27.87 -11.24 14.36
C LEU A 13 28.01 -10.41 13.07
N VAL A 14 28.96 -10.77 12.20
CA VAL A 14 29.20 -10.10 10.92
C VAL A 14 28.05 -10.40 9.93
N CYS A 15 27.55 -11.63 9.87
CA CYS A 15 26.37 -11.98 9.09
C CYS A 15 25.10 -11.27 9.61
N GLY A 16 24.94 -11.15 10.92
CA GLY A 16 23.81 -10.42 11.54
C GLY A 16 23.84 -8.92 11.26
N ALA A 17 25.02 -8.30 11.24
CA ALA A 17 25.19 -6.89 10.94
C ALA A 17 24.96 -6.53 9.45
N GLY A 18 25.24 -7.48 8.54
CA GLY A 18 25.02 -7.29 7.10
C GLY A 18 23.56 -7.22 6.67
N VAL A 19 22.61 -7.68 7.50
CA VAL A 19 21.17 -7.70 7.19
C VAL A 19 20.48 -6.38 7.58
N VAL A 20 21.14 -5.51 8.31
CA VAL A 20 20.59 -4.19 8.72
C VAL A 20 20.97 -3.08 7.74
N GLY A 21 21.60 -3.41 6.60
CA GLY A 21 21.78 -2.47 5.51
C GLY A 21 20.41 -2.00 5.02
N SER A 22 20.18 -0.70 5.10
CA SER A 22 19.00 0.01 4.61
C SER A 22 18.65 -0.46 3.20
N ALA A 23 17.78 -1.46 3.10
CA ALA A 23 17.06 -1.71 1.88
C ALA A 23 16.17 -0.47 1.69
N ASN A 24 16.59 0.45 0.81
CA ASN A 24 15.66 1.42 0.28
C ASN A 24 14.51 0.59 -0.27
N PRO A 25 13.25 0.86 0.14
CA PRO A 25 12.12 0.21 -0.49
C PRO A 25 12.21 0.57 -1.98
N VAL A 26 12.60 -0.39 -2.80
CA VAL A 26 12.37 -0.29 -4.24
C VAL A 26 10.86 -0.31 -4.35
N GLU A 27 10.28 0.82 -4.70
CA GLU A 27 8.86 0.96 -4.99
C GLU A 27 8.59 0.21 -6.31
N ALA A 28 8.55 -1.11 -6.21
CA ALA A 28 8.28 -2.04 -7.31
C ALA A 28 6.77 -2.30 -7.47
N HIS A 29 5.92 -1.47 -6.82
CA HIS A 29 4.47 -1.65 -6.82
C HIS A 29 3.82 -0.59 -7.71
N ALA A 30 2.61 -0.86 -8.20
CA ALA A 30 1.78 0.03 -9.03
C ALA A 30 1.53 1.40 -8.38
N GLY A 31 2.59 2.22 -8.28
CA GLY A 31 2.50 3.59 -7.77
C GLY A 31 1.56 4.42 -8.64
N LEU A 32 0.72 5.26 -8.02
CA LEU A 32 -0.08 6.24 -8.74
C LEU A 32 0.85 7.29 -9.36
N LYS A 33 0.86 7.38 -10.70
CA LYS A 33 1.67 8.37 -11.44
C LYS A 33 0.99 9.73 -11.51
N SER A 34 -0.31 9.74 -11.80
CA SER A 34 -1.09 10.96 -11.89
C SER A 34 -2.56 10.69 -11.63
N SER A 35 -3.29 11.73 -11.26
CA SER A 35 -4.74 11.70 -11.09
C SER A 35 -5.38 12.92 -11.75
N GLU A 36 -6.60 12.76 -12.21
CA GLU A 36 -7.51 13.82 -12.63
C GLU A 36 -8.82 13.62 -11.85
N PRO A 37 -9.21 14.57 -11.00
CA PRO A 37 -8.49 15.81 -10.63
C PRO A 37 -7.11 15.56 -10.03
N ALA A 38 -6.18 16.51 -10.23
CA ALA A 38 -4.86 16.42 -9.62
C ALA A 38 -4.95 16.52 -8.09
N ALA A 39 -4.06 15.84 -7.39
CA ALA A 39 -3.98 15.91 -5.93
C ALA A 39 -3.81 17.35 -5.46
N SER A 40 -4.61 17.75 -4.48
CA SER A 40 -4.66 19.10 -3.90
C SER A 40 -5.10 20.21 -4.88
N SER A 41 -5.67 19.86 -6.03
CA SER A 41 -6.22 20.85 -6.97
C SER A 41 -7.50 21.50 -6.44
N VAL A 42 -7.77 22.70 -6.92
CA VAL A 42 -9.02 23.43 -6.72
C VAL A 42 -9.67 23.60 -8.07
N LEU A 43 -10.85 23.03 -8.26
CA LEU A 43 -11.61 23.08 -9.49
C LEU A 43 -12.67 24.19 -9.39
N GLU A 44 -13.03 24.79 -10.53
CA GLU A 44 -14.13 25.74 -10.58
C GLU A 44 -15.50 25.02 -10.62
N GLN A 45 -15.54 23.80 -11.21
CA GLN A 45 -16.74 23.01 -11.41
C GLN A 45 -16.52 21.56 -11.02
N SER A 46 -17.62 20.82 -10.80
CA SER A 46 -17.59 19.37 -10.56
C SER A 46 -16.91 18.65 -11.72
N PRO A 47 -15.94 17.75 -11.45
CA PRO A 47 -15.39 16.90 -12.48
C PRO A 47 -16.44 15.88 -12.94
N GLU A 48 -16.42 15.52 -14.22
CA GLU A 48 -17.31 14.46 -14.76
C GLU A 48 -16.80 13.06 -14.41
N GLU A 49 -15.47 12.92 -14.23
CA GLU A 49 -14.84 11.65 -13.93
C GLU A 49 -13.60 11.84 -13.04
N ILE A 50 -13.21 10.76 -12.37
CA ILE A 50 -11.90 10.60 -11.72
C ILE A 50 -11.10 9.65 -12.58
N VAL A 51 -9.88 10.06 -12.97
CA VAL A 51 -8.94 9.25 -13.75
C VAL A 51 -7.69 9.02 -12.91
N LEU A 52 -7.30 7.76 -12.76
CA LEU A 52 -6.09 7.35 -12.05
C LEU A 52 -5.14 6.65 -13.03
N LYS A 53 -3.92 7.14 -13.17
CA LYS A 53 -2.88 6.52 -14.00
C LYS A 53 -1.80 5.91 -13.12
N PHE A 54 -1.57 4.62 -13.29
CA PHE A 54 -0.61 3.84 -12.51
C PHE A 54 0.70 3.61 -13.27
N ALA A 55 1.77 3.26 -12.55
CA ALA A 55 3.07 2.94 -13.15
C ALA A 55 3.01 1.66 -13.99
N GLU A 56 2.18 0.72 -13.59
CA GLU A 56 1.98 -0.59 -14.24
C GLU A 56 0.50 -0.95 -14.31
N GLN A 57 0.18 -2.06 -14.94
CA GLN A 57 -1.19 -2.56 -15.04
C GLN A 57 -1.73 -2.93 -13.66
N VAL A 58 -3.01 -2.68 -13.46
CA VAL A 58 -3.72 -2.95 -12.21
C VAL A 58 -5.02 -3.68 -12.47
N GLU A 59 -5.44 -4.48 -11.50
CA GLU A 59 -6.77 -5.08 -11.46
C GLU A 59 -7.70 -4.23 -10.59
N ILE A 60 -8.90 -4.00 -11.10
CA ILE A 60 -9.95 -3.23 -10.43
C ILE A 60 -11.14 -4.13 -10.10
N SER A 61 -11.83 -3.79 -9.02
CA SER A 61 -13.08 -4.41 -8.60
C SER A 61 -14.08 -3.33 -8.17
N PHE A 62 -15.32 -3.73 -7.90
CA PHE A 62 -16.29 -2.82 -7.32
C PHE A 62 -15.74 -2.22 -6.01
N GLY A 63 -15.83 -0.89 -5.87
CA GLY A 63 -15.31 -0.18 -4.71
C GLY A 63 -13.79 0.02 -4.69
N SER A 64 -13.09 -0.27 -5.79
CA SER A 64 -11.66 0.06 -5.93
C SER A 64 -11.39 1.56 -5.80
N ILE A 65 -12.35 2.41 -6.16
CA ILE A 65 -12.30 3.86 -5.98
C ILE A 65 -13.49 4.27 -5.12
N ARG A 66 -13.24 5.05 -4.09
CA ARG A 66 -14.24 5.61 -3.18
C ARG A 66 -14.03 7.10 -3.05
N LEU A 67 -15.11 7.85 -3.06
CA LEU A 67 -15.11 9.30 -2.92
C LEU A 67 -15.85 9.68 -1.63
N PHE A 68 -15.25 10.52 -0.81
CA PHE A 68 -15.84 11.02 0.43
C PHE A 68 -15.93 12.54 0.38
N ASP A 69 -16.98 13.10 0.94
CA ASP A 69 -17.11 14.53 1.18
C ASP A 69 -16.36 14.97 2.46
N ALA A 70 -16.37 16.27 2.75
CA ALA A 70 -15.74 16.86 3.94
C ALA A 70 -16.33 16.38 5.28
N ASN A 71 -17.48 15.71 5.27
CA ASN A 71 -18.17 15.14 6.44
C ASN A 71 -17.98 13.63 6.54
N SER A 72 -17.02 13.06 5.79
CA SER A 72 -16.77 11.62 5.70
C SER A 72 -17.95 10.81 5.13
N LYS A 73 -18.89 11.45 4.45
CA LYS A 73 -20.00 10.79 3.80
C LYS A 73 -19.53 10.23 2.46
N LEU A 74 -19.83 8.97 2.22
CA LEU A 74 -19.52 8.30 0.97
C LEU A 74 -20.42 8.83 -0.16
N VAL A 75 -19.79 9.28 -1.25
CA VAL A 75 -20.46 9.59 -2.51
C VAL A 75 -20.56 8.31 -3.32
N VAL A 76 -21.75 7.97 -3.77
CA VAL A 76 -21.97 6.75 -4.56
C VAL A 76 -21.41 6.97 -5.97
N LEU A 77 -20.43 6.15 -6.35
CA LEU A 77 -19.83 6.14 -7.67
C LEU A 77 -20.31 4.90 -8.46
N PRO A 78 -20.37 4.98 -9.80
CA PRO A 78 -20.58 3.80 -10.65
C PRO A 78 -19.37 2.86 -10.57
N THR A 79 -19.47 1.71 -11.22
CA THR A 79 -18.34 0.77 -11.33
C THR A 79 -17.20 1.41 -12.13
N PRO A 80 -15.97 1.40 -11.62
CA PRO A 80 -14.82 1.90 -12.37
C PRO A 80 -14.54 1.04 -13.61
N ASN A 81 -13.99 1.66 -14.64
CA ASN A 81 -13.61 1.03 -15.90
C ASN A 81 -12.15 1.31 -16.21
N TYR A 82 -11.56 0.49 -17.08
CA TYR A 82 -10.24 0.80 -17.63
C TYR A 82 -10.31 1.91 -18.69
N GLY A 83 -9.21 2.65 -18.83
CA GLY A 83 -9.03 3.56 -19.96
C GLY A 83 -8.76 2.82 -21.26
N PHE A 84 -8.71 3.58 -22.34
CA PHE A 84 -8.34 3.10 -23.66
C PHE A 84 -7.20 3.96 -24.22
N THR A 85 -6.28 3.31 -24.92
CA THR A 85 -5.23 3.97 -25.70
C THR A 85 -5.25 3.31 -27.07
N ASP A 86 -5.48 4.09 -28.13
CA ASP A 86 -5.59 3.60 -29.52
C ASP A 86 -6.58 2.41 -29.66
N ASP A 87 -7.78 2.54 -29.05
CA ASP A 87 -8.84 1.52 -29.01
C ASP A 87 -8.47 0.21 -28.28
N VAL A 88 -7.31 0.17 -27.61
CA VAL A 88 -6.88 -0.96 -26.78
C VAL A 88 -7.12 -0.62 -25.30
N VAL A 89 -7.57 -1.61 -24.52
CA VAL A 89 -7.75 -1.47 -23.07
C VAL A 89 -6.42 -1.11 -22.40
N ASP A 90 -6.37 0.06 -21.78
CA ASP A 90 -5.20 0.48 -20.99
C ASP A 90 -5.43 0.16 -19.51
N ALA A 91 -4.97 -1.00 -19.08
CA ALA A 91 -5.08 -1.45 -17.69
C ALA A 91 -4.20 -0.67 -16.70
N LYS A 92 -3.41 0.31 -17.17
CA LYS A 92 -2.71 1.27 -16.31
C LYS A 92 -3.56 2.49 -15.97
N THR A 93 -4.65 2.70 -16.69
CA THR A 93 -5.57 3.83 -16.49
C THR A 93 -6.91 3.32 -15.99
N VAL A 94 -7.34 3.82 -14.85
CA VAL A 94 -8.65 3.52 -14.25
C VAL A 94 -9.49 4.77 -14.26
N ARG A 95 -10.75 4.66 -14.69
CA ARG A 95 -11.71 5.76 -14.79
C ARG A 95 -12.98 5.42 -14.03
N VAL A 96 -13.57 6.41 -13.39
CA VAL A 96 -14.88 6.31 -12.76
C VAL A 96 -15.65 7.61 -12.95
N GLY A 97 -16.86 7.54 -13.43
CA GLY A 97 -17.75 8.70 -13.54
C GLY A 97 -18.08 9.26 -12.17
N VAL A 98 -18.26 10.57 -12.09
CA VAL A 98 -18.60 11.27 -10.85
C VAL A 98 -19.95 11.96 -11.04
N PRO A 99 -20.91 11.82 -10.11
CA PRO A 99 -22.15 12.61 -10.17
C PRO A 99 -21.81 14.08 -9.96
N ALA A 100 -22.73 14.97 -10.31
CA ALA A 100 -22.58 16.40 -10.03
C ALA A 100 -22.35 16.62 -8.53
N LEU A 101 -21.21 17.23 -8.21
CA LEU A 101 -20.79 17.51 -6.83
C LEU A 101 -21.00 18.98 -6.48
N GLU A 102 -21.43 19.25 -5.26
CA GLU A 102 -21.53 20.60 -4.72
C GLU A 102 -20.14 21.18 -4.41
N PRO A 103 -20.00 22.53 -4.34
CA PRO A 103 -18.76 23.13 -3.88
C PRO A 103 -18.34 22.60 -2.50
N GLY A 104 -17.07 22.21 -2.37
CA GLY A 104 -16.56 21.59 -1.15
C GLY A 104 -15.25 20.85 -1.33
N SER A 105 -14.82 20.17 -0.27
CA SER A 105 -13.60 19.35 -0.26
C SER A 105 -13.96 17.89 -0.38
N TYR A 106 -13.22 17.16 -1.21
CA TYR A 106 -13.45 15.76 -1.50
C TYR A 106 -12.18 14.94 -1.34
N LEU A 107 -12.31 13.73 -0.82
CA LEU A 107 -11.25 12.75 -0.66
C LEU A 107 -11.49 11.55 -1.55
N VAL A 108 -10.56 11.29 -2.46
CA VAL A 108 -10.51 10.06 -3.24
C VAL A 108 -9.65 9.05 -2.49
N VAL A 109 -10.19 7.87 -2.26
CA VAL A 109 -9.47 6.72 -1.71
C VAL A 109 -9.53 5.61 -2.74
N TRP A 110 -8.37 5.05 -3.07
CA TRP A 110 -8.29 3.98 -4.05
C TRP A 110 -7.55 2.76 -3.50
N ARG A 111 -7.96 1.59 -3.95
CA ARG A 111 -7.31 0.31 -3.69
C ARG A 111 -7.42 -0.58 -4.92
N VAL A 112 -6.29 -0.97 -5.46
CA VAL A 112 -6.16 -1.81 -6.65
C VAL A 112 -5.20 -2.97 -6.36
N VAL A 113 -5.18 -3.98 -7.22
CA VAL A 113 -4.21 -5.07 -7.15
C VAL A 113 -3.25 -4.90 -8.32
N SER A 114 -1.95 -4.89 -8.07
CA SER A 114 -0.94 -4.83 -9.11
C SER A 114 -0.77 -6.18 -9.82
N VAL A 115 -0.09 -6.18 -10.96
CA VAL A 115 0.14 -7.41 -11.77
C VAL A 115 0.82 -8.52 -10.97
N ASP A 116 1.64 -8.16 -9.99
CA ASP A 116 2.30 -9.09 -9.07
C ASP A 116 1.42 -9.58 -7.91
N SER A 117 0.10 -9.33 -8.00
CA SER A 117 -0.92 -9.70 -7.01
C SER A 117 -0.81 -9.02 -5.65
N HIS A 118 -0.08 -7.89 -5.56
CA HIS A 118 0.00 -7.12 -4.33
C HIS A 118 -1.07 -6.01 -4.29
N PRO A 119 -1.84 -5.89 -3.20
CA PRO A 119 -2.79 -4.80 -3.05
C PRO A 119 -2.04 -3.48 -2.79
N VAL A 120 -2.34 -2.48 -3.59
CA VAL A 120 -1.82 -1.12 -3.48
C VAL A 120 -2.96 -0.16 -3.21
N GLN A 121 -2.76 0.80 -2.33
CA GLN A 121 -3.79 1.76 -1.95
C GLN A 121 -3.21 3.14 -1.70
N GLY A 122 -4.07 4.15 -1.82
CA GLY A 122 -3.70 5.52 -1.51
C GLY A 122 -4.93 6.42 -1.41
N ALA A 123 -4.67 7.67 -1.10
CA ALA A 123 -5.70 8.69 -1.05
C ALA A 123 -5.12 10.06 -1.44
N PHE A 124 -5.97 10.89 -2.03
CA PHE A 124 -5.67 12.29 -2.28
C PHE A 124 -6.96 13.12 -2.22
N GLY A 125 -6.81 14.39 -1.90
CA GLY A 125 -7.93 15.32 -1.85
C GLY A 125 -7.94 16.28 -3.05
N PHE A 126 -9.12 16.74 -3.44
CA PHE A 126 -9.33 17.88 -4.32
C PHE A 126 -10.48 18.76 -3.79
N GLN A 127 -10.68 19.92 -4.36
CA GLN A 127 -11.68 20.87 -3.93
C GLN A 127 -12.45 21.45 -5.12
N ILE A 128 -13.69 21.82 -4.88
CA ILE A 128 -14.54 22.51 -5.86
C ILE A 128 -14.93 23.86 -5.26
N GLY A 129 -14.72 24.94 -6.01
CA GLY A 129 -14.99 26.29 -5.56
C GLY A 129 -13.88 26.84 -4.66
N ALA A 130 -14.22 27.48 -3.54
CA ALA A 130 -13.25 28.08 -2.64
C ALA A 130 -12.47 27.01 -1.84
N ARG A 131 -11.23 27.34 -1.47
CA ARG A 131 -10.36 26.47 -0.66
C ARG A 131 -11.02 26.15 0.69
N GLY A 132 -11.38 24.89 0.88
CA GLY A 132 -12.03 24.38 2.08
C GLY A 132 -11.08 23.69 3.07
N LYS A 133 -11.62 22.77 3.89
CA LYS A 133 -10.85 22.04 4.90
C LYS A 133 -9.76 21.14 4.27
N ASN A 134 -8.60 21.09 4.91
CA ASN A 134 -7.56 20.12 4.55
C ASN A 134 -8.00 18.71 4.91
N LEU A 135 -8.16 17.83 3.91
CA LEU A 135 -8.61 16.45 4.08
C LEU A 135 -7.46 15.44 4.31
N ALA A 136 -6.22 15.91 4.46
CA ALA A 136 -5.08 15.01 4.66
C ALA A 136 -5.25 14.12 5.90
N ALA A 137 -5.78 14.67 6.99
CA ALA A 137 -6.04 13.91 8.21
C ALA A 137 -7.09 12.81 8.00
N LEU A 138 -8.16 13.11 7.26
CA LEU A 138 -9.20 12.15 6.91
C LEU A 138 -8.63 11.01 6.04
N GLY A 139 -7.74 11.33 5.09
CA GLY A 139 -7.07 10.34 4.26
C GLY A 139 -6.26 9.34 5.09
N VAL A 140 -5.50 9.82 6.06
CA VAL A 140 -4.73 8.97 6.98
C VAL A 140 -5.65 8.07 7.80
N GLU A 141 -6.76 8.59 8.32
CA GLU A 141 -7.73 7.83 9.11
C GLU A 141 -8.39 6.72 8.27
N VAL A 142 -8.89 7.04 7.07
CA VAL A 142 -9.56 6.06 6.20
C VAL A 142 -8.59 4.97 5.75
N LEU A 143 -7.34 5.30 5.43
CA LEU A 143 -6.31 4.33 5.04
C LEU A 143 -5.89 3.45 6.22
N SER A 144 -5.73 4.01 7.41
CA SER A 144 -5.35 3.25 8.61
C SER A 144 -6.42 2.24 9.01
N ASN A 145 -7.69 2.60 8.88
CA ASN A 145 -8.83 1.70 9.16
C ASN A 145 -8.98 0.58 8.11
N SER A 146 -8.44 0.75 6.90
CA SER A 146 -8.41 -0.29 5.86
C SER A 146 -7.23 -1.25 5.97
N SER A 147 -6.24 -0.94 6.80
CA SER A 147 -5.08 -1.79 7.05
C SER A 147 -5.41 -2.88 8.08
N ALA A 148 -4.72 -4.04 8.00
CA ALA A 148 -4.87 -5.10 8.99
C ALA A 148 -4.70 -4.54 10.41
N SER A 149 -5.61 -4.94 11.33
CA SER A 149 -5.60 -4.43 12.70
C SER A 149 -4.21 -4.63 13.34
N ASN A 150 -3.82 -3.75 14.24
CA ASN A 150 -2.55 -3.86 14.97
C ASN A 150 -2.41 -5.21 15.68
N PHE A 151 -3.52 -5.79 16.12
CA PHE A 151 -3.57 -7.13 16.70
C PHE A 151 -3.07 -8.20 15.71
N VAL A 152 -3.54 -8.19 14.45
CA VAL A 152 -3.08 -9.13 13.41
C VAL A 152 -1.59 -8.94 13.12
N LYS A 153 -1.09 -7.71 13.06
CA LYS A 153 0.33 -7.43 12.85
C LYS A 153 1.20 -7.98 13.97
N VAL A 154 0.78 -7.82 15.22
CA VAL A 154 1.47 -8.34 16.41
C VAL A 154 1.45 -9.86 16.42
N VAL A 155 0.30 -10.50 16.19
CA VAL A 155 0.17 -11.96 16.15
C VAL A 155 1.04 -12.57 15.05
N MET A 156 1.03 -12.00 13.86
CA MET A 156 1.87 -12.45 12.73
C MET A 156 3.36 -12.25 13.03
N GLY A 157 3.73 -11.13 13.66
CA GLY A 157 5.11 -10.88 14.10
C GLY A 157 5.58 -11.92 15.11
N PHE A 158 4.74 -12.25 16.09
CA PHE A 158 5.04 -13.24 17.12
C PHE A 158 5.14 -14.66 16.54
N ALA A 159 4.23 -15.04 15.66
CA ALA A 159 4.26 -16.33 14.95
C ALA A 159 5.56 -16.49 14.13
N ARG A 160 5.96 -15.43 13.43
CA ARG A 160 7.23 -15.41 12.67
C ARG A 160 8.45 -15.55 13.59
N TRP A 161 8.45 -14.86 14.73
CA TRP A 161 9.52 -14.97 15.71
C TRP A 161 9.63 -16.39 16.30
N LEU A 162 8.51 -17.03 16.65
CA LEU A 162 8.44 -18.43 17.09
C LEU A 162 9.00 -19.40 16.04
N SER A 163 8.69 -19.17 14.76
CA SER A 163 9.21 -19.98 13.65
C SER A 163 10.75 -19.92 13.58
N PHE A 164 11.32 -18.72 13.70
CA PHE A 164 12.78 -18.57 13.71
C PHE A 164 13.41 -19.23 14.92
N LEU A 165 12.80 -19.17 16.10
CA LEU A 165 13.25 -19.84 17.31
C LEU A 165 13.25 -21.36 17.15
N GLY A 166 12.18 -21.91 16.55
CA GLY A 166 12.09 -23.35 16.23
C GLY A 166 13.20 -23.82 15.29
N VAL A 167 13.47 -23.06 14.23
CA VAL A 167 14.58 -23.36 13.31
C VAL A 167 15.93 -23.31 14.00
N MET A 168 16.18 -22.31 14.87
CA MET A 168 17.43 -22.22 15.63
C MET A 168 17.64 -23.39 16.58
N VAL A 169 16.58 -23.82 17.28
CA VAL A 169 16.63 -25.00 18.18
C VAL A 169 16.91 -26.26 17.39
N LEU A 170 16.27 -26.46 16.22
CA LEU A 170 16.52 -27.60 15.33
C LEU A 170 17.99 -27.65 14.86
N ILE A 171 18.50 -26.54 14.35
CA ILE A 171 19.89 -26.45 13.90
C ILE A 171 20.85 -26.70 15.07
N GLY A 172 20.58 -26.10 16.23
CA GLY A 172 21.39 -26.29 17.43
C GLY A 172 21.40 -27.74 17.90
N SER A 173 20.25 -28.42 17.91
CA SER A 173 20.16 -29.83 18.33
C SER A 173 20.90 -30.79 17.37
N VAL A 174 20.79 -30.56 16.06
CA VAL A 174 21.52 -31.33 15.03
C VAL A 174 23.04 -31.14 15.21
N LEU A 175 23.50 -29.91 15.39
CA LEU A 175 24.93 -29.63 15.60
C LEU A 175 25.45 -30.25 16.89
N LEU A 176 24.65 -30.29 17.96
CA LEU A 176 25.01 -30.91 19.23
C LEU A 176 25.09 -32.45 19.07
N ALA A 177 24.10 -33.06 18.41
CA ALA A 177 24.05 -34.50 18.13
C ALA A 177 25.27 -34.96 17.32
N THR A 178 25.67 -34.22 16.29
CA THR A 178 26.85 -34.55 15.46
C THR A 178 28.19 -34.35 16.16
N ARG A 179 28.21 -33.72 17.36
CA ARG A 179 29.42 -33.54 18.16
C ARG A 179 29.57 -34.58 19.28
N ILE A 180 28.53 -35.34 19.59
CA ILE A 180 28.50 -36.33 20.68
C ILE A 180 28.74 -37.75 20.14
N ILE A 181 28.57 -37.94 18.85
CA ILE A 181 28.91 -39.19 18.14
C ILE A 181 30.33 -39.06 17.53
#